data_8f02bc4a51fa742fdaf600d9702c16f6
#
_entry.id   8f02bc4a51fa742fdaf600d9702c16f6
#
_cell.length_a   1.000
_cell.length_b   1.000
_cell.length_c   1.000
_cell.angle_alpha   90.00
_cell.angle_beta   90.00
_cell.angle_gamma   90.00
#
_symmetry.space_group_name_H-M   'P 1'
#
loop_
_entity.id
_entity.type
_entity.pdbx_description
1 polymer ?
#
loop_
_entity_poly.entity_id
_entity_poly.type
_entity_poly.pdbx_seq_one_letter_code
_entity_poly.pdbx_strand_id
1 'polypeptide(L)'
;PKETIEQKAEENIIQITKDNKNKQKYLKKIIRLLIVMLVVFIFITSIFIYQKLTQPQNYIEPYLEKSTEMQTANMLSSHPGNILLFHYNSKKNYDSLTMYLTQYQKGKKISDKEICTFYNNPSKGTNTGNIALVVDYEASTLKIIDAFEDGYYVAEGISFLENISNYDVWDYDKIEE
;
A
#
# COMPACT_ATOMS: atom_id res chain seq x y z
N PRO A 1 -71.20 -3.95 -43.60
CA PRO A 1 -70.07 -4.87 -43.27
C PRO A 1 -68.63 -4.31 -43.58
N LYS A 2 -68.52 -3.38 -44.54
CA LYS A 2 -67.20 -2.81 -44.90
C LYS A 2 -66.69 -1.77 -43.86
N GLU A 3 -67.58 -0.92 -43.33
CA GLU A 3 -67.26 0.08 -42.31
C GLU A 3 -66.63 -0.52 -41.03
N THR A 4 -67.05 -1.69 -40.62
CA THR A 4 -66.61 -2.35 -39.39
C THR A 4 -65.18 -2.89 -39.53
N ILE A 5 -64.70 -3.19 -40.74
CA ILE A 5 -63.38 -3.69 -41.02
C ILE A 5 -62.37 -2.53 -41.07
N GLU A 6 -62.74 -1.39 -41.65
CA GLU A 6 -61.93 -0.19 -41.68
C GLU A 6 -61.70 0.38 -40.28
N GLN A 7 -62.71 0.47 -39.46
CA GLN A 7 -62.56 0.92 -38.06
C GLN A 7 -61.63 0.04 -37.25
N LYS A 8 -61.74 -1.28 -37.37
CA LYS A 8 -60.78 -2.20 -36.68
C LYS A 8 -59.36 -2.07 -37.18
N ALA A 9 -59.14 -1.79 -38.45
CA ALA A 9 -57.80 -1.58 -39.00
C ALA A 9 -57.18 -0.27 -38.49
N GLU A 10 -57.94 0.82 -38.40
CA GLU A 10 -57.47 2.08 -37.82
C GLU A 10 -57.14 1.95 -36.31
N GLU A 11 -57.99 1.29 -35.51
CA GLU A 11 -57.70 1.04 -34.10
C GLU A 11 -56.40 0.24 -33.91
N ASN A 12 -56.18 -0.80 -34.69
CA ASN A 12 -54.94 -1.58 -34.64
C ASN A 12 -53.69 -0.74 -35.01
N ILE A 13 -53.77 0.11 -36.01
CA ILE A 13 -52.67 1.00 -36.41
C ILE A 13 -52.37 2.00 -35.29
N ILE A 14 -53.37 2.57 -34.65
CA ILE A 14 -53.23 3.50 -33.53
C ILE A 14 -52.56 2.79 -32.33
N GLN A 15 -52.94 1.55 -32.05
CA GLN A 15 -52.42 0.76 -30.96
C GLN A 15 -50.93 0.39 -31.18
N ILE A 16 -50.56 -0.05 -32.38
CA ILE A 16 -49.20 -0.35 -32.79
C ILE A 16 -48.33 0.91 -32.70
N THR A 17 -48.86 2.07 -33.09
CA THR A 17 -48.14 3.34 -33.05
C THR A 17 -47.88 3.80 -31.61
N LYS A 18 -48.86 3.62 -30.70
CA LYS A 18 -48.71 3.89 -29.26
C LYS A 18 -47.68 2.99 -28.61
N ASP A 19 -47.69 1.70 -28.90
CA ASP A 19 -46.72 0.72 -28.38
C ASP A 19 -45.30 1.01 -28.84
N ASN A 20 -45.13 1.38 -30.09
CA ASN A 20 -43.83 1.78 -30.63
C ASN A 20 -43.27 3.06 -29.99
N LYS A 21 -44.14 4.07 -29.72
CA LYS A 21 -43.72 5.26 -28.98
C LYS A 21 -43.34 4.95 -27.54
N ASN A 22 -44.04 4.05 -26.87
CA ASN A 22 -43.71 3.64 -25.52
C ASN A 22 -42.39 2.86 -25.49
N LYS A 23 -42.15 1.91 -26.39
CA LYS A 23 -40.90 1.19 -26.53
C LYS A 23 -39.72 2.14 -26.76
N GLN A 24 -39.84 3.14 -27.63
CA GLN A 24 -38.80 4.14 -27.84
C GLN A 24 -38.52 4.98 -26.59
N LYS A 25 -39.57 5.31 -25.80
CA LYS A 25 -39.40 6.05 -24.56
C LYS A 25 -38.66 5.23 -23.50
N TYR A 26 -38.93 3.94 -23.39
CA TYR A 26 -38.23 3.02 -22.52
C TYR A 26 -36.77 2.83 -22.97
N LEU A 27 -36.53 2.63 -24.26
CA LEU A 27 -35.19 2.49 -24.81
C LEU A 27 -34.33 3.72 -24.51
N LYS A 28 -34.86 4.94 -24.69
CA LYS A 28 -34.15 6.18 -24.33
C LYS A 28 -33.83 6.28 -22.84
N LYS A 29 -34.72 5.79 -21.96
CA LYS A 29 -34.43 5.73 -20.51
C LYS A 29 -33.31 4.76 -20.18
N ILE A 30 -33.33 3.57 -20.77
CA ILE A 30 -32.31 2.55 -20.59
C ILE A 30 -30.94 3.06 -21.08
N ILE A 31 -30.90 3.69 -22.26
CA ILE A 31 -29.65 4.26 -22.80
C ILE A 31 -29.08 5.34 -21.87
N ARG A 32 -29.97 6.23 -21.34
CA ARG A 32 -29.52 7.24 -20.37
C ARG A 32 -28.96 6.62 -19.10
N LEU A 33 -29.59 5.57 -18.59
CA LEU A 33 -29.12 4.85 -17.41
C LEU A 33 -27.74 4.22 -17.65
N LEU A 34 -27.56 3.58 -18.81
CA LEU A 34 -26.29 2.97 -19.21
C LEU A 34 -25.17 4.02 -19.34
N ILE A 35 -25.48 5.18 -19.89
CA ILE A 35 -24.51 6.28 -19.98
C ILE A 35 -24.09 6.75 -18.58
N VAL A 36 -25.02 6.93 -17.67
CA VAL A 36 -24.72 7.32 -16.28
C VAL A 36 -23.85 6.26 -15.59
N MET A 37 -24.18 4.98 -15.73
CA MET A 37 -23.38 3.88 -15.19
C MET A 37 -21.97 3.86 -15.76
N LEU A 38 -21.81 4.10 -17.06
CA LEU A 38 -20.51 4.17 -17.72
C LEU A 38 -19.66 5.32 -17.17
N VAL A 39 -20.26 6.50 -17.00
CA VAL A 39 -19.56 7.68 -16.43
C VAL A 39 -19.09 7.41 -15.01
N VAL A 40 -19.95 6.80 -14.18
CA VAL A 40 -19.61 6.43 -12.80
C VAL A 40 -18.46 5.41 -12.80
N PHE A 41 -18.50 4.42 -13.68
CA PHE A 41 -17.43 3.41 -13.79
C PHE A 41 -16.09 4.04 -14.21
N ILE A 42 -16.10 4.95 -15.19
CA ILE A 42 -14.90 5.68 -15.60
C ILE A 42 -14.35 6.52 -14.45
N PHE A 43 -15.21 7.16 -13.68
CA PHE A 43 -14.81 7.97 -12.53
C PHE A 43 -14.14 7.12 -11.44
N ILE A 44 -14.74 5.98 -11.09
CA ILE A 44 -14.17 5.05 -10.11
C ILE A 44 -12.81 4.50 -10.58
N THR A 45 -12.72 4.06 -11.83
CA THR A 45 -11.46 3.55 -12.40
C THR A 45 -10.38 4.63 -12.44
N SER A 46 -10.74 5.88 -12.73
CA SER A 46 -9.80 7.01 -12.72
C SER A 46 -9.24 7.29 -11.33
N ILE A 47 -10.07 7.19 -10.28
CA ILE A 47 -9.61 7.32 -8.88
C ILE A 47 -8.62 6.20 -8.53
N PHE A 48 -8.93 4.97 -8.91
CA PHE A 48 -8.05 3.81 -8.66
C PHE A 48 -6.69 3.96 -9.36
N ILE A 49 -6.70 4.39 -10.63
CA ILE A 49 -5.47 4.63 -11.39
C ILE A 49 -4.69 5.78 -10.77
N TYR A 50 -5.35 6.88 -10.39
CA TYR A 50 -4.72 8.02 -9.75
C TYR A 50 -4.04 7.62 -8.43
N GLN A 51 -4.74 6.88 -7.56
CA GLN A 51 -4.17 6.39 -6.30
C GLN A 51 -2.93 5.52 -6.53
N LYS A 52 -2.99 4.61 -7.52
CA LYS A 52 -1.86 3.74 -7.85
C LYS A 52 -0.65 4.50 -8.42
N LEU A 53 -0.88 5.57 -9.18
CA LEU A 53 0.18 6.39 -9.76
C LEU A 53 0.80 7.38 -8.75
N THR A 54 0.03 7.79 -7.73
CA THR A 54 0.49 8.75 -6.71
C THR A 54 1.05 8.09 -5.47
N GLN A 55 0.96 6.75 -5.34
CA GLN A 55 1.64 6.05 -4.24
C GLN A 55 3.15 6.23 -4.39
N PRO A 56 3.85 6.59 -3.31
CA PRO A 56 5.31 6.62 -3.33
C PRO A 56 5.82 5.25 -3.73
N GLN A 57 6.75 5.22 -4.69
CA GLN A 57 7.23 3.96 -5.28
C GLN A 57 8.48 3.43 -4.60
N ASN A 58 9.23 4.31 -3.92
CA ASN A 58 10.35 3.94 -3.08
C ASN A 58 10.13 4.62 -1.74
N TYR A 59 9.89 3.84 -0.71
CA TYR A 59 9.68 4.36 0.64
C TYR A 59 10.02 3.34 1.69
N ILE A 60 10.36 3.85 2.85
CA ILE A 60 10.38 3.15 4.12
C ILE A 60 9.56 3.99 5.09
N GLU A 61 8.62 3.38 5.79
CA GLU A 61 7.76 4.08 6.73
C GLU A 61 7.57 3.27 8.01
N PRO A 62 7.51 3.90 9.17
CA PRO A 62 7.25 3.22 10.43
C PRO A 62 5.80 2.76 10.50
N TYR A 63 5.57 1.62 11.12
CA TYR A 63 4.24 1.24 11.54
C TYR A 63 3.75 2.14 12.67
N LEU A 64 2.48 2.51 12.62
CA LEU A 64 1.87 3.27 13.70
C LEU A 64 1.88 2.44 14.99
N GLU A 65 2.14 3.06 16.13
CA GLU A 65 2.16 2.40 17.45
C GLU A 65 0.88 1.59 17.75
N LYS A 66 -0.26 2.04 17.23
CA LYS A 66 -1.58 1.42 17.42
C LYS A 66 -1.94 0.43 16.32
N SER A 67 -1.06 0.16 15.36
CA SER A 67 -1.32 -0.84 14.33
C SER A 67 -1.33 -2.24 14.93
N THR A 68 -2.05 -3.15 14.27
CA THR A 68 -2.12 -4.56 14.70
C THR A 68 -0.75 -5.23 14.65
N GLU A 69 0.05 -4.88 13.64
CA GLU A 69 1.40 -5.38 13.43
C GLU A 69 2.31 -4.99 14.58
N MET A 70 2.31 -3.70 14.97
CA MET A 70 3.12 -3.21 16.08
C MET A 70 2.67 -3.81 17.43
N GLN A 71 1.36 -3.92 17.66
CA GLN A 71 0.84 -4.56 18.86
C GLN A 71 1.25 -6.03 18.92
N THR A 72 1.17 -6.75 17.80
CA THR A 72 1.57 -8.16 17.72
C THR A 72 3.08 -8.30 17.97
N ALA A 73 3.90 -7.45 17.36
CA ALA A 73 5.34 -7.44 17.58
C ALA A 73 5.68 -7.22 19.06
N ASN A 74 5.05 -6.26 19.70
CA ASN A 74 5.22 -5.97 21.12
C ASN A 74 4.76 -7.13 22.03
N MET A 75 3.69 -7.84 21.69
CA MET A 75 3.22 -9.01 22.44
C MET A 75 4.19 -10.20 22.36
N LEU A 76 4.86 -10.35 21.22
CA LEU A 76 5.81 -11.43 20.99
C LEU A 76 7.22 -11.10 21.53
N SER A 77 7.47 -9.86 21.87
CA SER A 77 8.77 -9.41 22.40
C SER A 77 8.87 -9.68 23.89
N SER A 78 10.04 -10.12 24.34
CA SER A 78 10.40 -10.17 25.76
C SER A 78 10.50 -8.77 26.39
N HIS A 79 10.68 -7.74 25.60
CA HIS A 79 10.83 -6.35 26.02
C HIS A 79 9.90 -5.45 25.19
N PRO A 80 8.60 -5.36 25.55
CA PRO A 80 7.66 -4.48 24.87
C PRO A 80 8.12 -3.03 24.85
N GLY A 81 7.98 -2.37 23.70
CA GLY A 81 8.41 -0.98 23.52
C GLY A 81 9.83 -0.81 22.96
N ASN A 82 10.61 -1.90 22.88
CA ASN A 82 11.96 -1.88 22.34
C ASN A 82 12.02 -2.35 20.87
N ILE A 83 10.86 -2.38 20.20
CA ILE A 83 10.75 -2.76 18.80
C ILE A 83 10.39 -1.53 17.98
N LEU A 84 11.14 -1.31 16.91
CA LEU A 84 10.80 -0.40 15.84
C LEU A 84 10.48 -1.24 14.61
N LEU A 85 9.30 -1.08 14.05
CA LEU A 85 8.84 -1.83 12.90
C LEU A 85 8.59 -0.88 11.73
N PHE A 86 9.15 -1.20 10.59
CA PHE A 86 9.03 -0.43 9.35
C PHE A 86 8.50 -1.31 8.23
N HIS A 87 7.75 -0.69 7.35
CA HIS A 87 7.41 -1.26 6.06
C HIS A 87 8.19 -0.55 4.96
N TYR A 88 8.73 -1.31 4.01
CA TYR A 88 9.39 -0.72 2.85
C TYR A 88 8.82 -1.25 1.54
N ASN A 89 8.91 -0.42 0.51
CA ASN A 89 8.60 -0.77 -0.86
C ASN A 89 9.62 -0.14 -1.80
N SER A 90 10.18 -0.94 -2.69
CA SER A 90 11.08 -0.49 -3.73
C SER A 90 10.47 -0.73 -5.10
N LYS A 91 10.58 0.24 -6.00
CA LYS A 91 10.12 0.13 -7.39
C LYS A 91 10.91 -0.90 -8.20
N LYS A 92 12.16 -1.07 -7.87
CA LYS A 92 13.08 -1.98 -8.54
C LYS A 92 13.53 -3.06 -7.58
N ASN A 93 13.85 -4.22 -8.12
CA ASN A 93 14.57 -5.22 -7.35
C ASN A 93 15.91 -4.63 -6.91
N TYR A 94 16.23 -4.80 -5.65
CA TYR A 94 17.53 -4.42 -5.10
C TYR A 94 18.40 -5.66 -4.94
N ASP A 95 19.71 -5.47 -5.08
CA ASP A 95 20.69 -6.55 -4.90
C ASP A 95 21.04 -6.73 -3.43
N SER A 96 20.99 -5.66 -2.66
CA SER A 96 21.26 -5.67 -1.23
C SER A 96 20.53 -4.56 -0.50
N LEU A 97 20.21 -4.80 0.76
CA LEU A 97 19.70 -3.82 1.71
C LEU A 97 20.78 -3.60 2.78
N THR A 98 21.37 -2.42 2.79
CA THR A 98 22.42 -2.06 3.75
C THR A 98 21.87 -1.06 4.76
N MET A 99 22.12 -1.33 6.03
CA MET A 99 21.68 -0.47 7.13
C MET A 99 22.89 0.21 7.76
N TYR A 100 22.74 1.49 8.03
CA TYR A 100 23.74 2.33 8.65
C TYR A 100 23.22 2.87 9.98
N LEU A 101 24.09 2.92 10.98
CA LEU A 101 23.86 3.66 12.20
C LEU A 101 24.60 4.99 12.11
N THR A 102 23.84 6.08 12.05
CA THR A 102 24.39 7.42 12.04
C THR A 102 24.19 8.08 13.39
N GLN A 103 25.27 8.54 13.98
CA GLN A 103 25.25 9.22 15.28
C GLN A 103 25.42 10.72 15.10
N TYR A 104 24.57 11.47 15.80
CA TYR A 104 24.62 12.93 15.83
C TYR A 104 24.90 13.42 17.25
N GLN A 105 25.73 14.43 17.37
CA GLN A 105 25.95 15.15 18.62
C GLN A 105 25.80 16.66 18.37
N LYS A 106 24.88 17.30 19.09
CA LYS A 106 24.55 18.73 18.94
C LYS A 106 24.27 19.11 17.47
N GLY A 107 23.52 18.27 16.75
CA GLY A 107 23.15 18.47 15.35
C GLY A 107 24.27 18.23 14.34
N LYS A 108 25.43 17.74 14.76
CA LYS A 108 26.53 17.39 13.86
C LYS A 108 26.70 15.87 13.79
N LYS A 109 26.76 15.34 12.58
CA LYS A 109 27.10 13.93 12.34
C LYS A 109 28.50 13.65 12.86
N ILE A 110 28.64 12.70 13.78
CA ILE A 110 29.92 12.32 14.39
C ILE A 110 30.38 10.93 13.96
N SER A 111 29.46 10.07 13.55
CA SER A 111 29.76 8.71 13.13
C SER A 111 28.74 8.25 12.09
N ASP A 112 29.20 7.39 11.19
CA ASP A 112 28.38 6.67 10.22
C ASP A 112 29.01 5.29 10.07
N LYS A 113 28.30 4.27 10.54
CA LYS A 113 28.79 2.91 10.58
C LYS A 113 27.82 1.98 9.89
N GLU A 114 28.26 1.23 8.92
CA GLU A 114 27.52 0.10 8.40
C GLU A 114 27.32 -0.93 9.50
N ILE A 115 26.08 -1.33 9.77
CA ILE A 115 25.72 -2.27 10.82
C ILE A 115 25.41 -3.65 10.28
N CYS A 116 24.76 -3.72 9.13
CA CYS A 116 24.55 -4.99 8.43
C CYS A 116 24.21 -4.76 6.96
N THR A 117 24.41 -5.79 6.14
CA THR A 117 23.96 -5.85 4.75
C THR A 117 23.29 -7.18 4.50
N PHE A 118 22.05 -7.15 4.07
CA PHE A 118 21.29 -8.30 3.59
C PHE A 118 21.37 -8.35 2.07
N TYR A 119 21.82 -9.47 1.53
CA TYR A 119 21.88 -9.67 0.09
C TYR A 119 20.58 -10.31 -0.41
N ASN A 120 19.91 -9.62 -1.30
CA ASN A 120 18.70 -10.15 -1.92
C ASN A 120 19.06 -11.26 -2.92
N ASN A 121 18.19 -12.26 -3.01
CA ASN A 121 18.30 -13.22 -4.10
C ASN A 121 17.54 -12.68 -5.32
N PRO A 122 18.24 -12.22 -6.39
CA PRO A 122 17.60 -11.59 -7.54
C PRO A 122 16.61 -12.50 -8.28
N SER A 123 16.66 -13.81 -8.02
CA SER A 123 15.68 -14.75 -8.58
C SER A 123 14.32 -14.73 -7.89
N LYS A 124 14.19 -14.10 -6.71
CA LYS A 124 12.95 -14.04 -5.93
C LYS A 124 12.28 -12.67 -5.92
N GLY A 125 12.97 -11.62 -6.36
CA GLY A 125 12.40 -10.30 -6.71
C GLY A 125 11.48 -9.68 -5.66
N THR A 126 11.89 -9.68 -4.39
CA THR A 126 11.10 -9.04 -3.33
C THR A 126 11.36 -7.54 -3.31
N ASN A 127 10.33 -6.78 -3.70
CA ASN A 127 10.39 -5.32 -3.71
C ASN A 127 9.78 -4.71 -2.44
N THR A 128 9.17 -5.53 -1.60
CA THR A 128 8.45 -5.10 -0.41
C THR A 128 8.80 -6.00 0.76
N GLY A 129 8.88 -5.42 1.94
CA GLY A 129 9.16 -6.18 3.16
C GLY A 129 8.91 -5.36 4.41
N ASN A 130 9.26 -5.96 5.53
CA ASN A 130 9.17 -5.35 6.84
C ASN A 130 10.52 -5.46 7.54
N ILE A 131 10.99 -4.36 8.10
CA ILE A 131 12.20 -4.31 8.89
C ILE A 131 11.80 -4.16 10.35
N ALA A 132 12.23 -5.09 11.19
CA ALA A 132 12.09 -4.96 12.64
C ALA A 132 13.48 -4.71 13.26
N LEU A 133 13.58 -3.64 14.05
CA LEU A 133 14.72 -3.34 14.89
C LEU A 133 14.32 -3.67 16.33
N VAL A 134 14.99 -4.64 16.94
CA VAL A 134 14.76 -5.02 18.34
C VAL A 134 15.96 -4.57 19.15
N VAL A 135 15.72 -3.65 20.07
CA VAL A 135 16.77 -3.03 20.88
C VAL A 135 16.81 -3.70 22.25
N ASP A 136 17.96 -4.25 22.60
CA ASP A 136 18.25 -4.73 23.95
C ASP A 136 19.14 -3.70 24.67
N TYR A 137 18.52 -2.94 25.54
CA TYR A 137 19.23 -1.89 26.30
C TYR A 137 20.15 -2.47 27.36
N GLU A 138 19.81 -3.60 27.97
CA GLU A 138 20.60 -4.23 29.01
C GLU A 138 21.89 -4.81 28.40
N ALA A 139 21.78 -5.51 27.30
CA ALA A 139 22.92 -6.06 26.57
C ALA A 139 23.63 -5.04 25.65
N SER A 140 23.04 -3.85 25.46
CA SER A 140 23.52 -2.83 24.51
C SER A 140 23.67 -3.40 23.09
N THR A 141 22.71 -4.22 22.67
CA THR A 141 22.73 -4.87 21.36
C THR A 141 21.46 -4.59 20.56
N LEU A 142 21.61 -4.67 19.25
CA LEU A 142 20.55 -4.56 18.27
C LEU A 142 20.40 -5.88 17.51
N LYS A 143 19.16 -6.30 17.34
CA LYS A 143 18.77 -7.36 16.41
C LYS A 143 17.97 -6.73 15.29
N ILE A 144 18.33 -7.04 14.05
CA ILE A 144 17.66 -6.55 12.85
C ILE A 144 17.07 -7.75 12.13
N ILE A 145 15.80 -7.62 11.77
CA ILE A 145 15.07 -8.65 11.02
C ILE A 145 14.53 -7.98 9.76
N ASP A 146 14.91 -8.49 8.59
CA ASP A 146 14.31 -8.13 7.31
C ASP A 146 13.39 -9.30 6.88
N ALA A 147 12.08 -9.06 6.90
CA ALA A 147 11.06 -10.06 6.61
C ALA A 147 10.35 -9.71 5.30
N PHE A 148 10.27 -10.68 4.39
CA PHE A 148 9.65 -10.58 3.08
C PHE A 148 8.75 -11.81 2.81
N GLU A 149 8.03 -11.81 1.70
CA GLU A 149 7.00 -12.81 1.40
C GLU A 149 7.47 -14.26 1.56
N ASP A 150 8.69 -14.58 1.13
CA ASP A 150 9.22 -15.95 1.09
C ASP A 150 10.18 -16.29 2.22
N GLY A 151 10.41 -15.38 3.18
CA GLY A 151 11.35 -15.65 4.25
C GLY A 151 11.78 -14.41 5.04
N TYR A 152 12.90 -14.55 5.72
CA TYR A 152 13.49 -13.45 6.49
C TYR A 152 15.00 -13.61 6.63
N TYR A 153 15.67 -12.48 6.82
CA TYR A 153 17.06 -12.40 7.26
C TYR A 153 17.14 -11.87 8.68
N VAL A 154 18.15 -12.30 9.42
CA VAL A 154 18.38 -11.86 10.79
C VAL A 154 19.85 -11.53 10.98
N ALA A 155 20.10 -10.35 11.55
CA ALA A 155 21.39 -9.96 12.09
C ALA A 155 21.25 -9.71 13.60
N GLU A 156 22.05 -10.37 14.42
CA GLU A 156 21.95 -10.33 15.88
C GLU A 156 23.28 -9.90 16.50
N GLY A 157 23.21 -9.42 17.76
CA GLY A 157 24.40 -9.10 18.55
C GLY A 157 25.17 -7.89 18.05
N ILE A 158 24.51 -6.99 17.31
CA ILE A 158 25.12 -5.76 16.82
C ILE A 158 25.28 -4.81 18.00
N SER A 159 26.50 -4.64 18.50
CA SER A 159 26.80 -3.67 19.56
C SER A 159 26.81 -2.26 19.00
N PHE A 160 26.00 -1.36 19.55
CA PHE A 160 25.88 0.02 19.08
C PHE A 160 25.82 1.08 20.17
N LEU A 161 25.61 0.68 21.43
CA LEU A 161 25.39 1.61 22.54
C LEU A 161 26.65 1.94 23.35
N GLU A 162 27.83 1.73 22.81
CA GLU A 162 29.03 2.19 23.48
C GLU A 162 28.96 3.73 23.63
N ASN A 163 28.69 4.19 24.86
CA ASN A 163 28.65 5.61 25.28
C ASN A 163 27.40 6.42 24.90
N ILE A 164 26.26 5.80 24.66
CA ILE A 164 24.99 6.54 24.45
C ILE A 164 24.13 6.45 25.70
N SER A 165 23.92 7.59 26.38
CA SER A 165 23.06 7.67 27.57
C SER A 165 21.61 8.02 27.27
N ASN A 166 21.31 8.68 26.14
CA ASN A 166 19.98 9.01 25.65
C ASN A 166 19.99 9.07 24.14
N TYR A 167 19.01 8.45 23.50
CA TYR A 167 18.84 8.52 22.04
C TYR A 167 17.35 8.62 21.73
N ASP A 168 17.05 9.35 20.65
CA ASP A 168 15.78 9.42 20.00
C ASP A 168 15.97 8.93 18.56
N VAL A 169 15.11 8.00 18.11
CA VAL A 169 15.10 7.52 16.72
C VAL A 169 13.85 8.08 16.07
N TRP A 170 13.99 9.19 15.37
CA TRP A 170 12.81 9.90 14.85
C TRP A 170 12.83 10.20 13.38
N ASP A 171 13.86 9.84 12.65
CA ASP A 171 13.93 10.21 11.24
C ASP A 171 14.15 9.01 10.33
N TYR A 172 13.34 8.94 9.30
CA TYR A 172 13.46 8.02 8.20
C TYR A 172 13.40 8.81 6.90
N ASP A 173 14.40 8.61 6.06
CA ASP A 173 14.49 9.25 4.77
C ASP A 173 13.93 8.36 3.66
N LYS A 174 13.71 9.00 2.49
CA LYS A 174 13.38 8.25 1.28
C LYS A 174 14.50 7.28 0.94
N ILE A 175 14.14 6.12 0.43
CA ILE A 175 15.10 5.20 -0.17
C ILE A 175 15.73 5.93 -1.35
N GLU A 176 17.03 6.18 -1.27
CA GLU A 176 17.83 6.70 -2.39
C GLU A 176 18.11 5.56 -3.37
N GLU A 177 18.00 5.86 -4.69
CA GLU A 177 18.24 4.89 -5.78
C GLU A 177 19.76 4.73 -6.08
#